data_aa91dacea73a586d71c73f5ebe547bbc
#
_entry.id   aa91dacea73a586d71c73f5ebe547bbc
#
_cell.length_a   1.000
_cell.length_b   1.000
_cell.length_c   1.000
_cell.angle_alpha   90.00
_cell.angle_beta   90.00
_cell.angle_gamma   90.00
#
_symmetry.space_group_name_H-M   'P 1'
#
loop_
_entity.id
_entity.type
_entity.pdbx_description
1 polymer ?
#
loop_
_entity_poly.entity_id
_entity_poly.type
_entity_poly.pdbx_seq_one_letter_code
_entity_poly.pdbx_strand_id
1 'polypeptide(L)' 'MATEINIGENIKKQRARIGLSQEDFAKKSGVKYTTLTKIESNVIRKPSVMIMSKIAKAFGVSIEDLLK' A
#
# COMPACT_ATOMS: atom_id res chain seq x y z
N MET A 1 -15.17 -7.05 19.19
CA MET A 1 -15.52 -6.42 17.94
C MET A 1 -14.45 -6.72 16.90
N ALA A 2 -14.84 -7.26 15.78
CA ALA A 2 -13.88 -7.57 14.75
C ALA A 2 -13.42 -6.28 14.05
N THR A 3 -12.13 -6.11 13.97
CA THR A 3 -11.57 -4.99 13.23
C THR A 3 -11.03 -5.53 11.91
N GLU A 4 -11.58 -5.03 10.83
CA GLU A 4 -11.04 -5.36 9.52
C GLU A 4 -9.80 -4.51 9.28
N ILE A 5 -8.77 -5.17 8.82
CA ILE A 5 -7.56 -4.47 8.39
C ILE A 5 -7.83 -3.89 7.02
N ASN A 6 -7.71 -2.59 6.90
CA ASN A 6 -7.89 -1.91 5.63
C ASN A 6 -6.53 -1.53 5.07
N ILE A 7 -5.96 -2.44 4.30
CA ILE A 7 -4.64 -2.25 3.72
C ILE A 7 -4.60 -1.04 2.79
N GLY A 8 -5.63 -0.87 1.98
CA GLY A 8 -5.71 0.26 1.06
C GLY A 8 -5.66 1.60 1.79
N GLU A 9 -6.40 1.73 2.88
CA GLU A 9 -6.40 2.94 3.68
C GLU A 9 -5.05 3.18 4.34
N ASN A 10 -4.43 2.11 4.83
CA ASN A 10 -3.11 2.21 5.44
C ASN A 10 -2.07 2.70 4.44
N ILE A 11 -2.14 2.21 3.21
CA ILE A 11 -1.23 2.64 2.15
C ILE A 11 -1.46 4.11 1.81
N LYS A 12 -2.71 4.53 1.70
CA LYS A 12 -3.04 5.94 1.45
C LYS A 12 -2.45 6.86 2.52
N LYS A 13 -2.59 6.46 3.78
CA LYS A 13 -2.07 7.26 4.89
C LYS A 13 -0.56 7.38 4.83
N GLN A 14 0.13 6.29 4.57
CA GLN A 14 1.59 6.32 4.45
C GLN A 14 2.02 7.16 3.25
N ARG A 15 1.32 7.02 2.13
CA ARG A 15 1.65 7.80 0.94
C ARG A 15 1.45 9.29 1.18
N ALA A 16 0.39 9.66 1.88
CA ALA A 16 0.14 11.05 2.25
C ALA A 16 1.25 11.61 3.15
N ARG A 17 1.76 10.77 4.08
CA ARG A 17 2.85 11.19 4.96
C ARG A 17 4.11 11.55 4.21
N ILE A 18 4.43 10.81 3.17
CA ILE A 18 5.64 11.05 2.40
C ILE A 18 5.40 11.99 1.21
N GLY A 19 4.17 12.44 1.02
CA GLY A 19 3.83 13.46 0.03
C GLY A 19 3.94 13.01 -1.42
N LEU A 20 3.76 11.71 -1.69
CA LEU A 20 3.85 11.19 -3.06
C LEU A 20 2.47 10.93 -3.65
N SER A 21 2.34 11.21 -4.96
CA SER A 21 1.16 10.82 -5.71
C SER A 21 1.15 9.30 -5.91
N GLN A 22 0.01 8.77 -6.34
CA GLN A 22 -0.06 7.34 -6.67
C GLN A 22 0.93 6.97 -7.77
N GLU A 23 1.05 7.81 -8.80
CA GLU A 23 1.99 7.57 -9.90
C GLU A 23 3.43 7.52 -9.41
N ASP A 24 3.82 8.50 -8.61
CA ASP A 24 5.18 8.58 -8.10
C ASP A 24 5.49 7.41 -7.17
N PHE A 25 4.53 7.04 -6.32
CA PHE A 25 4.74 5.92 -5.44
C PHE A 25 4.80 4.59 -6.20
N ALA A 26 3.99 4.44 -7.26
CA ALA A 26 4.06 3.26 -8.11
C ALA A 26 5.46 3.10 -8.70
N LYS A 27 6.04 4.18 -9.18
CA LYS A 27 7.42 4.17 -9.71
C LYS A 27 8.42 3.82 -8.63
N LYS A 28 8.28 4.42 -7.46
CA LYS A 28 9.21 4.20 -6.36
C LYS A 28 9.17 2.77 -5.86
N SER A 29 7.98 2.20 -5.74
CA SER A 29 7.80 0.85 -5.19
C SER A 29 8.02 -0.26 -6.21
N GLY A 30 7.94 0.06 -7.50
CA GLY A 30 7.98 -0.97 -8.53
C GLY A 30 6.68 -1.74 -8.68
N VAL A 31 5.60 -1.25 -8.08
CA VAL A 31 4.27 -1.83 -8.23
C VAL A 31 3.56 -1.09 -9.36
N LYS A 32 2.86 -1.84 -10.21
CA LYS A 32 2.12 -1.22 -11.32
C LYS A 32 1.12 -0.20 -10.79
N TYR A 33 1.00 0.93 -11.47
CA TYR A 33 0.07 1.97 -11.09
C TYR A 33 -1.36 1.44 -10.96
N THR A 34 -1.81 0.65 -11.94
CA THR A 34 -3.16 0.07 -11.91
C THR A 34 -3.36 -0.85 -10.72
N THR A 35 -2.35 -1.63 -10.37
CA THR A 35 -2.41 -2.50 -9.20
C THR A 35 -2.50 -1.68 -7.92
N LEU A 36 -1.68 -0.64 -7.81
CA LEU A 36 -1.69 0.22 -6.63
C LEU A 36 -3.06 0.91 -6.45
N THR A 37 -3.64 1.43 -7.52
CA THR A 37 -4.95 2.08 -7.45
C THR A 37 -6.03 1.10 -7.01
N LYS A 38 -5.97 -0.14 -7.47
CA LYS A 38 -6.94 -1.17 -7.08
C LYS A 38 -6.79 -1.55 -5.60
N ILE A 39 -5.58 -1.56 -5.09
CA ILE A 39 -5.34 -1.83 -3.68
C ILE A 39 -5.89 -0.68 -2.82
N GLU A 40 -5.59 0.55 -3.20
CA GLU A 40 -6.04 1.72 -2.45
C GLU A 40 -7.55 1.91 -2.49
N SER A 41 -8.21 1.45 -3.55
CA SER A 41 -9.66 1.54 -3.67
C SER A 41 -10.40 0.32 -3.11
N ASN A 42 -9.67 -0.63 -2.53
CA ASN A 42 -10.20 -1.87 -1.98
C ASN A 42 -10.78 -2.83 -3.00
N VAL A 43 -10.46 -2.66 -4.27
CA VAL A 43 -10.76 -3.65 -5.31
C VAL A 43 -9.92 -4.90 -5.06
N ILE A 44 -8.64 -4.69 -4.76
CA ILE A 44 -7.76 -5.77 -4.30
C ILE A 44 -7.60 -5.60 -2.79
N ARG A 45 -8.26 -6.47 -2.03
CA ARG A 45 -8.24 -6.40 -0.56
C ARG A 45 -7.07 -7.13 0.07
N LYS A 46 -6.59 -8.16 -0.62
CA LYS A 46 -5.52 -9.02 -0.11
C LYS A 46 -4.40 -9.11 -1.14
N PRO A 47 -3.58 -8.06 -1.27
CA PRO A 47 -2.46 -8.12 -2.20
C PRO A 47 -1.47 -9.20 -1.79
N SER A 48 -0.71 -9.70 -2.77
CA SER A 48 0.26 -10.75 -2.51
C SER A 48 1.37 -10.26 -1.58
N VAL A 49 2.06 -11.22 -0.94
CA VAL A 49 3.20 -10.89 -0.08
C VAL A 49 4.28 -10.15 -0.86
N MET A 50 4.51 -10.53 -2.11
CA MET A 50 5.49 -9.87 -2.97
C MET A 50 5.16 -8.39 -3.15
N ILE A 51 3.89 -8.09 -3.44
CA ILE A 51 3.44 -6.71 -3.60
C ILE A 51 3.53 -5.96 -2.29
N MET A 52 3.09 -6.56 -1.20
CA MET A 52 3.17 -5.95 0.13
C MET A 52 4.60 -5.65 0.52
N SER A 53 5.51 -6.57 0.21
CA SER A 53 6.94 -6.38 0.50
C SER A 53 7.50 -5.17 -0.25
N LYS A 54 7.17 -5.04 -1.53
CA LYS A 54 7.62 -3.90 -2.34
C LYS A 54 7.10 -2.59 -1.79
N ILE A 55 5.84 -2.56 -1.40
CA ILE A 55 5.21 -1.35 -0.85
C ILE A 55 5.84 -0.98 0.49
N ALA A 56 5.98 -1.95 1.39
CA ALA A 56 6.56 -1.70 2.70
C ALA A 56 7.99 -1.19 2.58
N LYS A 57 8.77 -1.80 1.70
CA LYS A 57 10.15 -1.40 1.47
C LYS A 57 10.25 0.03 0.95
N ALA A 58 9.35 0.40 0.04
CA ALA A 58 9.33 1.76 -0.51
C ALA A 58 8.96 2.80 0.54
N PHE A 59 8.12 2.44 1.51
CA PHE A 59 7.80 3.32 2.63
C PHE A 59 8.85 3.31 3.74
N GLY A 60 9.74 2.31 3.75
CA GLY A 60 10.70 2.15 4.82
C GLY A 60 10.07 1.60 6.10
N VAL A 61 9.03 0.81 5.98
CA VAL A 61 8.32 0.22 7.11
C VAL A 61 8.24 -1.30 6.93
N SER A 62 7.79 -2.00 7.97
CA SER A 62 7.58 -3.44 7.88
C SER A 62 6.21 -3.72 7.24
N ILE A 63 6.03 -4.95 6.75
CA ILE A 63 4.73 -5.38 6.24
C ILE A 63 3.69 -5.27 7.35
N GLU A 64 4.07 -5.61 8.59
CA GLU A 64 3.17 -5.54 9.74
C GLU A 64 2.61 -4.13 9.95
N ASP A 65 3.42 -3.11 9.67
CA ASP A 65 2.97 -1.72 9.81
C ASP A 65 1.82 -1.40 8.85
N LEU A 66 1.74 -2.10 7.73
CA LEU A 66 0.66 -1.92 6.77
C LEU A 66 -0.59 -2.72 7.14
N LEU A 67 -0.46 -3.62 8.10
CA LEU A 67 -1.55 -4.49 8.53
C LEU A 67 -2.25 -4.03 9.80
N LYS A 68 -1.87 -2.90 10.32
CA LYS A 68 -2.44 -2.36 11.57
C LYS A 68 -3.76 -1.67 11.38
#